data_d0e6fbff99a1748a138455ad941a11a0
#
_entry.id   d0e6fbff99a1748a138455ad941a11a0
#
_cell.length_a   1.000
_cell.length_b   1.000
_cell.length_c   1.000
_cell.angle_alpha   90.00
_cell.angle_beta   90.00
_cell.angle_gamma   90.00
#
_symmetry.space_group_name_H-M   'P 1'
#
loop_
_entity.id
_entity.type
_entity.pdbx_description
1 polymer ?
#
loop_
_entity_poly.entity_id
_entity_poly.type
_entity_poly.pdbx_seq_one_letter_code
_entity_poly.pdbx_strand_id
1 'polypeptide(L)'
;EKGTILFFGSKLASHARRLGHFCIHLGLYISCHLLYICKGAKDMNMKNEEKIYQLNTYNIAEYTSTDYTDNDIAILGDFKNLLFNKYFKLNANIYVVCVKGRLQININTQKYAIYPGEMLICMPNMILSNCTTSSDFKGAMFCLSTQITQKYLHKSSDIWNKAFYISQNPVVRIDKDRVQLFDLYYKVIRARMKQAEQPYYKEVIRSLIRTMLYELLADL
;
A
#
# COMPACT_ATOMS: atom_id res chain seq x y z
N GLU A 1 53.84 16.57 -38.33
CA GLU A 1 52.75 16.83 -37.30
C GLU A 1 51.32 16.61 -37.80
N LYS A 2 51.05 15.68 -38.70
CA LYS A 2 49.68 15.38 -39.16
C LYS A 2 49.23 13.89 -38.94
N GLY A 3 50.02 13.13 -38.17
CA GLY A 3 49.75 11.69 -37.97
C GLY A 3 49.02 11.29 -36.66
N THR A 4 49.00 12.18 -35.67
CA THR A 4 48.53 11.80 -34.29
C THR A 4 47.06 12.07 -34.03
N ILE A 5 46.35 12.83 -34.84
CA ILE A 5 44.93 13.20 -34.67
C ILE A 5 43.98 12.12 -35.24
N LEU A 6 44.44 11.32 -36.19
CA LEU A 6 43.58 10.29 -36.82
C LEU A 6 43.40 9.00 -35.98
N PHE A 7 44.29 8.75 -35.00
CA PHE A 7 44.20 7.52 -34.18
C PHE A 7 43.27 7.63 -32.97
N PHE A 8 42.97 8.87 -32.52
CA PHE A 8 42.00 9.08 -31.43
C PHE A 8 40.55 9.07 -31.87
N GLY A 9 40.28 9.41 -33.12
CA GLY A 9 38.91 9.44 -33.67
C GLY A 9 38.28 8.05 -33.86
N SER A 10 39.09 7.04 -34.17
CA SER A 10 38.58 5.68 -34.41
C SER A 10 38.17 4.93 -33.12
N LYS A 11 38.83 5.22 -31.99
CA LYS A 11 38.50 4.61 -30.69
C LYS A 11 37.24 5.23 -30.08
N LEU A 12 37.05 6.54 -30.24
CA LEU A 12 35.82 7.21 -29.76
C LEU A 12 34.59 6.78 -30.60
N ALA A 13 34.75 6.61 -31.90
CA ALA A 13 33.63 6.16 -32.76
C ALA A 13 33.22 4.72 -32.50
N SER A 14 34.15 3.83 -32.09
CA SER A 14 33.83 2.45 -31.72
C SER A 14 33.13 2.37 -30.34
N HIS A 15 33.50 3.25 -29.39
CA HIS A 15 32.84 3.32 -28.09
C HIS A 15 31.43 3.93 -28.18
N ALA A 16 31.27 4.96 -28.98
CA ALA A 16 29.96 5.57 -29.24
C ALA A 16 29.00 4.63 -29.94
N ARG A 17 29.48 3.80 -30.87
CA ARG A 17 28.63 2.74 -31.51
C ARG A 17 28.23 1.65 -30.53
N ARG A 18 29.10 1.23 -29.60
CA ARG A 18 28.74 0.23 -28.57
C ARG A 18 27.72 0.79 -27.55
N LEU A 19 27.88 2.03 -27.16
CA LEU A 19 26.90 2.71 -26.28
C LEU A 19 25.58 2.97 -26.99
N GLY A 20 25.61 3.34 -28.28
CA GLY A 20 24.39 3.51 -29.09
C GLY A 20 23.62 2.21 -29.27
N HIS A 21 24.28 1.07 -29.51
CA HIS A 21 23.60 -0.23 -29.56
C HIS A 21 23.05 -0.68 -28.20
N PHE A 22 23.76 -0.35 -27.11
CA PHE A 22 23.26 -0.68 -25.78
C PHE A 22 22.06 0.17 -25.40
N CYS A 23 22.05 1.47 -25.74
CA CYS A 23 20.89 2.34 -25.52
C CYS A 23 19.70 1.97 -26.42
N ILE A 24 19.94 1.55 -27.68
CA ILE A 24 18.87 1.11 -28.58
C ILE A 24 18.26 -0.23 -28.10
N HIS A 25 19.09 -1.17 -27.62
CA HIS A 25 18.57 -2.42 -27.03
C HIS A 25 17.82 -2.17 -25.71
N LEU A 26 18.30 -1.27 -24.86
CA LEU A 26 17.59 -0.90 -23.63
C LEU A 26 16.28 -0.15 -23.94
N GLY A 27 16.29 0.76 -24.89
CA GLY A 27 15.10 1.49 -25.35
C GLY A 27 14.08 0.58 -26.01
N LEU A 28 14.50 -0.41 -26.81
CA LEU A 28 13.62 -1.43 -27.40
C LEU A 28 13.08 -2.39 -26.33
N TYR A 29 13.88 -2.75 -25.32
CA TYR A 29 13.44 -3.62 -24.23
C TYR A 29 12.40 -2.94 -23.34
N ILE A 30 12.62 -1.65 -23.01
CA ILE A 30 11.65 -0.84 -22.27
C ILE A 30 10.39 -0.61 -23.11
N SER A 31 10.53 -0.33 -24.42
CA SER A 31 9.39 -0.15 -25.32
C SER A 31 8.61 -1.45 -25.54
N CYS A 32 9.29 -2.61 -25.67
CA CYS A 32 8.63 -3.92 -25.74
C CYS A 32 7.94 -4.29 -24.42
N HIS A 33 8.56 -4.01 -23.27
CA HIS A 33 7.95 -4.28 -21.97
C HIS A 33 6.74 -3.37 -21.71
N LEU A 34 6.82 -2.11 -22.10
CA LEU A 34 5.68 -1.17 -22.06
C LEU A 34 4.58 -1.58 -23.06
N LEU A 35 4.94 -2.03 -24.27
CA LEU A 35 3.98 -2.55 -25.27
C LEU A 35 3.36 -3.89 -24.84
N TYR A 36 4.10 -4.74 -24.13
CA TYR A 36 3.56 -5.98 -23.57
C TYR A 36 2.58 -5.72 -22.43
N ILE A 37 2.89 -4.73 -21.56
CA ILE A 37 1.98 -4.23 -20.51
C ILE A 37 0.76 -3.57 -21.15
N CYS A 38 0.94 -2.76 -22.21
CA CYS A 38 -0.17 -2.12 -22.91
C CYS A 38 -0.99 -3.10 -23.76
N LYS A 39 -0.40 -4.17 -24.33
CA LYS A 39 -1.16 -5.22 -25.03
C LYS A 39 -1.93 -6.11 -24.07
N GLY A 40 -1.34 -6.52 -22.94
CA GLY A 40 -2.06 -7.25 -21.90
C GLY A 40 -3.24 -6.46 -21.30
N ALA A 41 -3.20 -5.13 -21.38
CA ALA A 41 -4.31 -4.27 -21.00
C ALA A 41 -5.39 -4.13 -22.11
N LYS A 42 -5.05 -4.44 -23.38
CA LYS A 42 -6.02 -4.34 -24.50
C LYS A 42 -6.75 -5.64 -24.82
N ASP A 43 -6.18 -6.78 -24.43
CA ASP A 43 -6.79 -8.09 -24.73
C ASP A 43 -7.75 -8.58 -23.61
N MET A 44 -7.90 -7.84 -22.52
CA MET A 44 -9.06 -7.98 -21.65
C MET A 44 -10.26 -7.34 -22.34
N ASN A 45 -11.08 -8.16 -22.94
CA ASN A 45 -12.35 -7.82 -23.59
C ASN A 45 -13.27 -7.13 -22.58
N MET A 46 -13.10 -5.80 -22.41
CA MET A 46 -13.87 -4.95 -21.47
C MET A 46 -15.28 -4.76 -22.03
N LYS A 47 -16.15 -5.77 -21.85
CA LYS A 47 -17.59 -5.66 -22.07
C LYS A 47 -18.35 -4.99 -20.93
N ASN A 48 -17.67 -4.45 -19.94
CA ASN A 48 -18.17 -3.44 -18.99
C ASN A 48 -16.98 -2.57 -18.65
N GLU A 49 -17.07 -1.27 -18.81
CA GLU A 49 -16.10 -0.32 -18.26
C GLU A 49 -16.11 -0.45 -16.75
N GLU A 50 -15.23 -1.29 -16.20
CA GLU A 50 -15.08 -1.46 -14.75
C GLU A 50 -14.53 -0.16 -14.18
N LYS A 51 -15.43 0.66 -13.68
CA LYS A 51 -15.12 1.97 -13.14
C LYS A 51 -14.20 1.82 -11.92
N ILE A 52 -13.01 2.42 -12.00
CA ILE A 52 -12.07 2.47 -10.88
C ILE A 52 -12.39 3.69 -10.01
N TYR A 53 -12.69 3.45 -8.75
CA TYR A 53 -13.00 4.48 -7.76
C TYR A 53 -11.72 4.85 -6.99
N GLN A 54 -11.58 6.13 -6.61
CA GLN A 54 -10.51 6.55 -5.70
C GLN A 54 -10.95 6.28 -4.26
N LEU A 55 -10.06 5.67 -3.44
CA LEU A 55 -10.32 5.41 -2.02
C LEU A 55 -9.30 6.15 -1.16
N ASN A 56 -9.78 6.93 -0.21
CA ASN A 56 -8.98 7.72 0.72
C ASN A 56 -9.68 7.82 2.09
N THR A 57 -9.08 8.53 3.04
CA THR A 57 -9.62 8.71 4.40
C THR A 57 -10.96 9.44 4.45
N TYR A 58 -11.27 10.31 3.45
CA TYR A 58 -12.51 11.09 3.44
C TYR A 58 -13.72 10.29 2.97
N ASN A 59 -13.52 9.45 1.94
CA ASN A 59 -14.63 8.76 1.29
C ASN A 59 -14.76 7.29 1.67
N ILE A 60 -13.86 6.75 2.47
CA ILE A 60 -13.93 5.34 2.91
C ILE A 60 -15.24 5.04 3.66
N ALA A 61 -15.79 6.03 4.35
CA ALA A 61 -17.07 5.91 5.05
C ALA A 61 -18.28 5.70 4.13
N GLU A 62 -18.18 6.03 2.84
CA GLU A 62 -19.22 5.76 1.84
C GLU A 62 -19.31 4.27 1.47
N TYR A 63 -18.26 3.51 1.73
CA TYR A 63 -18.12 2.11 1.31
C TYR A 63 -18.13 1.11 2.46
N THR A 64 -17.89 1.58 3.69
CA THR A 64 -17.86 0.73 4.88
C THR A 64 -18.19 1.54 6.13
N SER A 65 -18.64 0.86 7.19
CA SER A 65 -18.86 1.54 8.46
C SER A 65 -17.53 1.96 9.08
N THR A 66 -17.44 3.20 9.50
CA THR A 66 -16.28 3.75 10.20
C THR A 66 -16.65 4.11 11.63
N ASP A 67 -15.79 3.77 12.57
CA ASP A 67 -15.91 4.23 13.96
C ASP A 67 -15.42 5.68 14.10
N TYR A 68 -14.46 6.06 13.26
CA TYR A 68 -13.86 7.38 13.25
C TYR A 68 -13.34 7.72 11.85
N THR A 69 -13.50 8.96 11.46
CA THR A 69 -12.88 9.51 10.26
C THR A 69 -12.57 11.00 10.44
N ASP A 70 -11.39 11.40 10.02
CA ASP A 70 -10.99 12.78 9.78
C ASP A 70 -10.16 12.86 8.50
N ASN A 71 -9.55 14.00 8.26
CA ASN A 71 -8.74 14.23 7.04
C ASN A 71 -7.57 13.26 6.91
N ASP A 72 -7.06 12.74 8.02
CA ASP A 72 -5.81 11.99 8.08
C ASP A 72 -6.00 10.53 8.47
N ILE A 73 -7.05 10.22 9.22
CA ILE A 73 -7.23 8.93 9.88
C ILE A 73 -8.68 8.47 9.69
N ALA A 74 -8.86 7.22 9.26
CA ALA A 74 -10.13 6.53 9.37
C ALA A 74 -9.93 5.18 10.07
N ILE A 75 -10.82 4.83 10.98
CA ILE A 75 -10.81 3.57 11.72
C ILE A 75 -12.12 2.85 11.43
N LEU A 76 -12.02 1.62 10.98
CA LEU A 76 -13.19 0.85 10.57
C LEU A 76 -13.67 -0.03 11.73
N GLY A 77 -14.99 0.05 11.97
CA GLY A 77 -15.64 -0.64 13.08
C GLY A 77 -16.17 -2.01 12.74
N ASP A 78 -16.66 -2.20 11.52
CA ASP A 78 -17.23 -3.46 11.07
C ASP A 78 -16.71 -3.85 9.68
N PHE A 79 -16.22 -5.08 9.59
CA PHE A 79 -15.68 -5.64 8.36
C PHE A 79 -16.72 -6.37 7.52
N LYS A 80 -17.91 -6.63 8.05
CA LYS A 80 -18.95 -7.40 7.35
C LYS A 80 -19.44 -6.75 6.07
N ASN A 81 -19.33 -5.42 5.99
CA ASN A 81 -19.74 -4.64 4.83
C ASN A 81 -18.59 -4.30 3.87
N LEU A 82 -17.37 -4.82 4.12
CA LEU A 82 -16.21 -4.66 3.27
C LEU A 82 -16.30 -5.52 1.99
N LEU A 83 -17.48 -5.68 1.45
CA LEU A 83 -17.72 -6.41 0.20
C LEU A 83 -17.50 -5.46 -0.98
N PHE A 84 -16.25 -5.31 -1.38
CA PHE A 84 -15.93 -4.53 -2.56
C PHE A 84 -16.10 -5.37 -3.82
N ASN A 85 -17.26 -5.26 -4.45
CA ASN A 85 -17.46 -5.72 -5.83
C ASN A 85 -17.02 -4.66 -6.86
N LYS A 86 -16.18 -3.73 -6.43
CA LYS A 86 -15.70 -2.59 -7.21
C LYS A 86 -14.17 -2.57 -7.17
N TYR A 87 -13.57 -1.83 -8.10
CA TYR A 87 -12.14 -1.58 -8.13
C TYR A 87 -11.84 -0.24 -7.47
N PHE A 88 -10.98 -0.26 -6.44
CA PHE A 88 -10.58 0.92 -5.69
C PHE A 88 -9.09 1.17 -5.86
N LYS A 89 -8.72 2.30 -6.46
CA LYS A 89 -7.34 2.79 -6.43
C LYS A 89 -7.12 3.56 -5.14
N LEU A 90 -6.14 3.14 -4.36
CA LEU A 90 -5.83 3.75 -3.08
C LEU A 90 -5.12 5.10 -3.25
N ASN A 91 -5.56 6.08 -2.47
CA ASN A 91 -4.86 7.35 -2.22
C ASN A 91 -4.58 7.53 -0.71
N ALA A 92 -4.38 6.41 -0.02
CA ALA A 92 -4.10 6.34 1.40
C ALA A 92 -3.36 5.02 1.69
N ASN A 93 -2.83 4.88 2.91
CA ASN A 93 -2.29 3.62 3.40
C ASN A 93 -3.36 2.88 4.20
N ILE A 94 -3.53 1.59 3.95
CA ILE A 94 -4.46 0.74 4.69
C ILE A 94 -3.68 -0.34 5.41
N TYR A 95 -3.96 -0.51 6.70
CA TYR A 95 -3.37 -1.54 7.57
C TYR A 95 -4.49 -2.40 8.13
N VAL A 96 -4.39 -3.71 7.94
CA VAL A 96 -5.37 -4.68 8.47
C VAL A 96 -4.63 -5.75 9.24
N VAL A 97 -4.91 -5.88 10.53
CA VAL A 97 -4.42 -6.98 11.37
C VAL A 97 -5.51 -8.02 11.50
N CYS A 98 -5.23 -9.26 11.12
CA CYS A 98 -6.15 -10.38 11.29
C CYS A 98 -5.97 -11.01 12.67
N VAL A 99 -7.01 -10.98 13.51
CA VAL A 99 -7.03 -11.60 14.85
C VAL A 99 -7.69 -12.97 14.80
N LYS A 100 -8.75 -13.12 14.00
CA LYS A 100 -9.48 -14.38 13.83
C LYS A 100 -10.12 -14.45 12.45
N GLY A 101 -10.36 -15.66 11.94
CA GLY A 101 -10.98 -15.88 10.65
C GLY A 101 -10.04 -15.64 9.49
N ARG A 102 -10.56 -15.15 8.37
CA ARG A 102 -9.80 -14.93 7.15
C ARG A 102 -10.33 -13.72 6.38
N LEU A 103 -9.44 -12.90 5.86
CA LEU A 103 -9.71 -11.88 4.86
C LEU A 103 -9.14 -12.33 3.50
N GLN A 104 -9.89 -12.20 2.43
CA GLN A 104 -9.40 -12.38 1.06
C GLN A 104 -9.59 -11.09 0.28
N ILE A 105 -8.59 -10.73 -0.51
CA ILE A 105 -8.60 -9.49 -1.30
C ILE A 105 -7.71 -9.65 -2.53
N ASN A 106 -8.10 -9.03 -3.62
CA ASN A 106 -7.22 -8.85 -4.78
C ASN A 106 -6.51 -7.50 -4.66
N ILE A 107 -5.19 -7.52 -4.82
CA ILE A 107 -4.35 -6.31 -4.88
C ILE A 107 -3.69 -6.31 -6.23
N ASN A 108 -3.94 -5.26 -7.01
CA ASN A 108 -3.62 -5.22 -8.43
C ASN A 108 -4.27 -6.41 -9.15
N THR A 109 -3.48 -7.38 -9.60
CA THR A 109 -3.98 -8.60 -10.27
C THR A 109 -3.81 -9.86 -9.44
N GLN A 110 -3.22 -9.76 -8.24
CA GLN A 110 -2.89 -10.90 -7.38
C GLN A 110 -3.90 -11.07 -6.26
N LYS A 111 -4.26 -12.32 -5.97
CA LYS A 111 -5.14 -12.68 -4.86
C LYS A 111 -4.33 -12.98 -3.61
N TYR A 112 -4.71 -12.34 -2.51
CA TYR A 112 -4.13 -12.55 -1.19
C TYR A 112 -5.17 -13.09 -0.22
N ALA A 113 -4.73 -13.93 0.70
CA ALA A 113 -5.51 -14.39 1.84
C ALA A 113 -4.72 -14.08 3.11
N ILE A 114 -5.37 -13.46 4.07
CA ILE A 114 -4.77 -12.99 5.32
C ILE A 114 -5.40 -13.79 6.45
N TYR A 115 -4.56 -14.42 7.25
CA TYR A 115 -4.92 -15.30 8.36
C TYR A 115 -4.54 -14.70 9.72
N PRO A 116 -5.01 -15.29 10.84
CA PRO A 116 -4.56 -14.89 12.17
C PRO A 116 -3.03 -14.94 12.31
N GLY A 117 -2.45 -13.87 12.83
CA GLY A 117 -0.99 -13.69 12.88
C GLY A 117 -0.41 -13.05 11.63
N GLU A 118 -1.25 -12.54 10.75
CA GLU A 118 -0.81 -11.81 9.57
C GLU A 118 -1.43 -10.41 9.54
N MET A 119 -0.67 -9.50 8.94
CA MET A 119 -1.08 -8.14 8.67
C MET A 119 -0.99 -7.85 7.19
N LEU A 120 -2.03 -7.21 6.66
CA LEU A 120 -2.05 -6.66 5.32
C LEU A 120 -1.69 -5.17 5.37
N ILE A 121 -0.77 -4.75 4.50
CA ILE A 121 -0.39 -3.35 4.32
C ILE A 121 -0.60 -2.98 2.86
N CYS A 122 -1.58 -2.14 2.59
CA CYS A 122 -1.82 -1.60 1.25
C CYS A 122 -1.32 -0.17 1.16
N MET A 123 -0.57 0.12 0.12
CA MET A 123 0.07 1.42 -0.10
C MET A 123 -0.69 2.23 -1.17
N PRO A 124 -0.48 3.55 -1.24
CA PRO A 124 -1.02 4.38 -2.30
C PRO A 124 -0.71 3.84 -3.70
N ASN A 125 -1.63 4.03 -4.62
CA ASN A 125 -1.64 3.53 -6.00
C ASN A 125 -1.91 2.03 -6.18
N MET A 126 -1.99 1.22 -5.14
CA MET A 126 -2.49 -0.15 -5.27
C MET A 126 -3.98 -0.13 -5.62
N ILE A 127 -4.40 -1.10 -6.44
CA ILE A 127 -5.81 -1.30 -6.82
C ILE A 127 -6.35 -2.48 -6.02
N LEU A 128 -7.37 -2.23 -5.21
CA LEU A 128 -8.05 -3.25 -4.41
C LEU A 128 -9.34 -3.67 -5.08
N SER A 129 -9.65 -4.97 -5.04
CA SER A 129 -10.94 -5.50 -5.50
C SER A 129 -11.25 -6.83 -4.81
N ASN A 130 -12.50 -7.29 -4.93
CA ASN A 130 -12.96 -8.61 -4.46
C ASN A 130 -12.60 -8.89 -3.00
N CYS A 131 -12.85 -7.92 -2.12
CA CYS A 131 -12.61 -8.09 -0.69
C CYS A 131 -13.73 -8.91 -0.06
N THR A 132 -13.40 -10.01 0.60
CA THR A 132 -14.33 -10.89 1.30
C THR A 132 -13.76 -11.35 2.63
N THR A 133 -14.64 -11.59 3.60
CA THR A 133 -14.24 -12.08 4.92
C THR A 133 -14.98 -13.37 5.26
N SER A 134 -14.36 -14.24 6.08
CA SER A 134 -15.09 -15.34 6.72
C SER A 134 -16.11 -14.81 7.73
N SER A 135 -17.14 -15.60 8.03
CA SER A 135 -18.22 -15.20 8.97
C SER A 135 -17.73 -14.89 10.38
N ASP A 136 -16.59 -15.48 10.78
CA ASP A 136 -15.97 -15.32 12.09
C ASP A 136 -14.79 -14.33 12.09
N PHE A 137 -14.59 -13.57 10.99
CA PHE A 137 -13.49 -12.62 10.88
C PHE A 137 -13.55 -11.58 11.99
N LYS A 138 -12.40 -11.39 12.65
CA LYS A 138 -12.12 -10.30 13.59
C LYS A 138 -10.75 -9.71 13.27
N GLY A 139 -10.68 -8.41 13.21
CA GLY A 139 -9.44 -7.70 12.91
C GLY A 139 -9.52 -6.23 13.29
N ALA A 140 -8.41 -5.55 13.16
CA ALA A 140 -8.29 -4.10 13.28
C ALA A 140 -7.91 -3.51 11.93
N MET A 141 -8.59 -2.46 11.50
CA MET A 141 -8.29 -1.79 10.23
C MET A 141 -8.17 -0.28 10.42
N PHE A 142 -7.08 0.26 9.89
CA PHE A 142 -6.74 1.67 9.92
C PHE A 142 -6.47 2.15 8.49
N CYS A 143 -7.06 3.26 8.13
CA CYS A 143 -6.75 3.97 6.89
C CYS A 143 -6.09 5.30 7.27
N LEU A 144 -4.89 5.55 6.74
CA LEU A 144 -4.10 6.72 7.07
C LEU A 144 -3.75 7.50 5.80
N SER A 145 -3.91 8.82 5.82
CA SER A 145 -3.51 9.68 4.71
C SER A 145 -2.01 9.51 4.42
N THR A 146 -1.61 9.72 3.18
CA THR A 146 -0.20 9.73 2.79
C THR A 146 0.58 10.78 3.58
N GLN A 147 -0.05 11.94 3.84
CA GLN A 147 0.58 13.04 4.57
C GLN A 147 0.92 12.67 6.01
N ILE A 148 -0.02 12.08 6.76
CA ILE A 148 0.23 11.72 8.16
C ILE A 148 1.21 10.55 8.25
N THR A 149 1.14 9.60 7.34
CA THR A 149 2.09 8.48 7.28
C THR A 149 3.50 8.99 7.04
N GLN A 150 3.71 9.86 6.06
CA GLN A 150 5.01 10.48 5.80
C GLN A 150 5.52 11.27 7.00
N LYS A 151 4.65 12.10 7.63
CA LYS A 151 5.00 12.88 8.81
C LYS A 151 5.50 12.02 9.96
N TYR A 152 4.90 10.85 10.18
CA TYR A 152 5.29 9.95 11.25
C TYR A 152 6.54 9.15 10.92
N LEU A 153 6.71 8.74 9.67
CA LEU A 153 7.78 7.86 9.24
C LEU A 153 9.05 8.57 8.73
N HIS A 154 9.00 9.88 8.54
CA HIS A 154 10.08 10.68 7.92
C HIS A 154 11.46 10.53 8.58
N LYS A 155 11.53 10.13 9.85
CA LYS A 155 12.79 10.03 10.59
C LYS A 155 13.52 8.69 10.44
N SER A 156 12.97 7.73 9.74
CA SER A 156 13.60 6.42 9.54
C SER A 156 14.36 6.40 8.23
N SER A 157 15.69 6.25 8.28
CA SER A 157 16.54 6.12 7.08
C SER A 157 16.23 4.87 6.26
N ASP A 158 15.61 3.87 6.88
CA ASP A 158 15.30 2.56 6.29
C ASP A 158 13.87 2.48 5.69
N ILE A 159 13.11 3.57 5.78
CA ILE A 159 11.70 3.56 5.38
C ILE A 159 11.50 3.20 3.90
N TRP A 160 12.42 3.58 3.03
CA TRP A 160 12.34 3.29 1.60
C TRP A 160 12.50 1.80 1.30
N ASN A 161 13.44 1.12 1.97
CA ASN A 161 13.66 -0.31 1.83
C ASN A 161 12.44 -1.08 2.32
N LYS A 162 11.88 -0.69 3.47
CA LYS A 162 10.66 -1.27 4.03
C LYS A 162 9.45 -1.04 3.12
N ALA A 163 9.26 0.17 2.60
CA ALA A 163 8.20 0.48 1.65
C ALA A 163 8.32 -0.34 0.37
N PHE A 164 9.54 -0.49 -0.17
CA PHE A 164 9.77 -1.32 -1.35
C PHE A 164 9.47 -2.79 -1.06
N TYR A 165 9.91 -3.33 0.07
CA TYR A 165 9.60 -4.70 0.49
C TYR A 165 8.08 -4.92 0.59
N ILE A 166 7.35 -4.02 1.27
CA ILE A 166 5.89 -4.09 1.42
C ILE A 166 5.19 -4.02 0.06
N SER A 167 5.69 -3.22 -0.88
CA SER A 167 5.08 -3.12 -2.21
C SER A 167 5.07 -4.44 -2.98
N GLN A 168 6.03 -5.31 -2.71
CA GLN A 168 6.15 -6.66 -3.28
C GLN A 168 5.48 -7.73 -2.41
N ASN A 169 5.43 -7.49 -1.08
CA ASN A 169 4.94 -8.44 -0.08
C ASN A 169 3.93 -7.74 0.84
N PRO A 170 2.69 -7.49 0.38
CA PRO A 170 1.72 -6.73 1.14
C PRO A 170 1.18 -7.47 2.38
N VAL A 171 1.41 -8.78 2.49
CA VAL A 171 1.05 -9.60 3.65
C VAL A 171 2.31 -9.92 4.43
N VAL A 172 2.36 -9.49 5.68
CA VAL A 172 3.48 -9.65 6.59
C VAL A 172 3.05 -10.52 7.77
N ARG A 173 3.88 -11.49 8.16
CA ARG A 173 3.67 -12.24 9.39
C ARG A 173 4.12 -11.43 10.58
N ILE A 174 3.31 -11.45 11.62
CA ILE A 174 3.59 -10.80 12.90
C ILE A 174 3.43 -11.81 14.03
N ASP A 175 4.23 -11.66 15.06
CA ASP A 175 4.18 -12.55 16.22
C ASP A 175 2.84 -12.46 16.94
N LYS A 176 2.47 -13.54 17.64
CA LYS A 176 1.21 -13.64 18.38
C LYS A 176 1.07 -12.52 19.42
N ASP A 177 2.15 -12.18 20.11
CA ASP A 177 2.17 -11.13 21.12
C ASP A 177 1.96 -9.75 20.47
N ARG A 178 2.48 -9.54 19.27
CA ARG A 178 2.26 -8.33 18.47
C ARG A 178 0.81 -8.22 18.00
N VAL A 179 0.19 -9.32 17.56
CA VAL A 179 -1.25 -9.32 17.23
C VAL A 179 -2.08 -8.85 18.42
N GLN A 180 -1.77 -9.36 19.62
CA GLN A 180 -2.45 -8.94 20.86
C GLN A 180 -2.20 -7.47 21.16
N LEU A 181 -0.98 -6.97 20.98
CA LEU A 181 -0.63 -5.57 21.16
C LEU A 181 -1.41 -4.66 20.20
N PHE A 182 -1.49 -5.00 18.92
CA PHE A 182 -2.28 -4.25 17.94
C PHE A 182 -3.78 -4.25 18.27
N ASP A 183 -4.33 -5.39 18.69
CA ASP A 183 -5.73 -5.48 19.13
C ASP A 183 -5.98 -4.61 20.38
N LEU A 184 -5.01 -4.54 21.29
CA LEU A 184 -5.08 -3.66 22.45
C LEU A 184 -5.08 -2.18 22.05
N TYR A 185 -4.16 -1.76 21.18
CA TYR A 185 -4.15 -0.40 20.64
C TYR A 185 -5.48 -0.04 19.98
N TYR A 186 -6.01 -0.95 19.17
CA TYR A 186 -7.30 -0.76 18.51
C TYR A 186 -8.43 -0.54 19.51
N LYS A 187 -8.50 -1.37 20.57
CA LYS A 187 -9.49 -1.24 21.65
C LYS A 187 -9.36 0.08 22.41
N VAL A 188 -8.13 0.49 22.73
CA VAL A 188 -7.87 1.77 23.41
C VAL A 188 -8.30 2.95 22.52
N ILE A 189 -7.95 2.92 21.23
CA ILE A 189 -8.35 3.95 20.29
C ILE A 189 -9.87 4.03 20.20
N ARG A 190 -10.57 2.89 20.03
CA ARG A 190 -12.04 2.84 20.00
C ARG A 190 -12.69 3.36 21.31
N ALA A 191 -12.11 3.05 22.46
CA ALA A 191 -12.59 3.58 23.74
C ALA A 191 -12.47 5.11 23.81
N ARG A 192 -11.36 5.66 23.30
CA ARG A 192 -11.15 7.11 23.24
C ARG A 192 -12.10 7.80 22.26
N MET A 193 -12.42 7.16 21.15
CA MET A 193 -13.35 7.73 20.16
C MET A 193 -14.74 7.99 20.71
N LYS A 194 -15.16 7.26 21.73
CA LYS A 194 -16.42 7.51 22.45
C LYS A 194 -16.39 8.75 23.34
N GLN A 195 -15.23 9.39 23.49
CA GLN A 195 -14.99 10.52 24.39
C GLN A 195 -14.59 11.77 23.60
N ALA A 196 -15.25 12.04 22.49
CA ALA A 196 -14.92 13.11 21.56
C ALA A 196 -14.98 14.52 22.19
N GLU A 197 -15.75 14.69 23.27
CA GLU A 197 -15.88 15.95 24.04
C GLU A 197 -14.67 16.27 24.93
N GLN A 198 -13.76 15.29 25.13
CA GLN A 198 -12.61 15.50 26.01
C GLN A 198 -11.53 16.37 25.34
N PRO A 199 -10.87 17.24 26.12
CA PRO A 199 -9.71 17.96 25.66
C PRO A 199 -8.63 17.00 25.12
N TYR A 200 -7.92 17.43 24.08
CA TYR A 200 -6.82 16.68 23.48
C TYR A 200 -7.21 15.32 22.87
N TYR A 201 -8.50 15.07 22.65
CA TYR A 201 -9.03 13.83 22.08
C TYR A 201 -8.31 13.42 20.78
N LYS A 202 -8.19 14.37 19.82
CA LYS A 202 -7.53 14.09 18.52
C LYS A 202 -6.03 13.82 18.68
N GLU A 203 -5.37 14.56 19.56
CA GLU A 203 -3.95 14.40 19.87
C GLU A 203 -3.66 13.04 20.48
N VAL A 204 -4.52 12.57 21.38
CA VAL A 204 -4.40 11.22 21.97
C VAL A 204 -4.53 10.15 20.91
N ILE A 205 -5.56 10.20 20.04
CA ILE A 205 -5.73 9.23 18.94
C ILE A 205 -4.51 9.25 18.02
N ARG A 206 -4.04 10.43 17.60
CA ARG A 206 -2.89 10.59 16.72
C ARG A 206 -1.60 10.04 17.34
N SER A 207 -1.41 10.21 18.65
CA SER A 207 -0.27 9.66 19.38
C SER A 207 -0.30 8.14 19.44
N LEU A 208 -1.47 7.55 19.70
CA LEU A 208 -1.66 6.10 19.72
C LEU A 208 -1.39 5.48 18.34
N ILE A 209 -1.93 6.08 17.28
CA ILE A 209 -1.67 5.64 15.90
C ILE A 209 -0.17 5.73 15.56
N ARG A 210 0.49 6.82 15.96
CA ARG A 210 1.92 6.99 15.74
C ARG A 210 2.74 5.93 16.46
N THR A 211 2.41 5.63 17.71
CA THR A 211 3.07 4.57 18.47
C THR A 211 2.89 3.21 17.79
N MET A 212 1.66 2.89 17.41
CA MET A 212 1.35 1.65 16.68
C MET A 212 2.15 1.51 15.37
N LEU A 213 2.34 2.60 14.61
CA LEU A 213 3.15 2.58 13.39
C LEU A 213 4.63 2.31 13.68
N TYR A 214 5.18 2.83 14.77
CA TYR A 214 6.56 2.55 15.14
C TYR A 214 6.76 1.09 15.58
N GLU A 215 5.80 0.53 16.31
CA GLU A 215 5.79 -0.90 16.63
C GLU A 215 5.77 -1.75 15.36
N LEU A 216 4.94 -1.38 14.39
CA LEU A 216 4.90 -2.04 13.09
C LEU A 216 6.25 -2.00 12.37
N LEU A 217 6.91 -0.84 12.37
CA LEU A 217 8.20 -0.69 11.70
C LEU A 217 9.33 -1.47 12.38
N ALA A 218 9.20 -1.74 13.67
CA ALA A 218 10.17 -2.55 14.39
C ALA A 218 10.13 -4.03 13.96
N ASP A 219 9.00 -4.51 13.43
CA ASP A 219 8.80 -5.88 12.95
C ASP A 219 9.17 -6.08 11.46
N LEU A 220 9.29 -5.02 10.70
CA LEU A 220 9.68 -5.01 9.29
C LEU A 220 11.19 -4.84 9.13
#